data_c8a03b8f70d5227990ddcbefaece4f4a
#
_entry.id   c8a03b8f70d5227990ddcbefaece4f4a
#
_cell.length_a   1.000
_cell.length_b   1.000
_cell.length_c   1.000
_cell.angle_alpha   90.00
_cell.angle_beta   90.00
_cell.angle_gamma   90.00
#
_symmetry.space_group_name_H-M   'P 1'
#
loop_
_entity.id
_entity.type
_entity.pdbx_description
1 polymer ?
#
loop_
_entity_poly.entity_id
_entity_poly.type
_entity_poly.pdbx_seq_one_letter_code
_entity_poly.pdbx_strand_id
1 'polypeptide(L)'
;MKRAFLLGSLILVATPMMSACAAAQGGDGPSLAKRPVEGRFDVAPPPVVVAPPGPLPADLAGRLARWESDAASAQQAFAAERNSTASQVAAAAGAPVASERWVVAQQAISRLTAARAPLTGALADIDRLYVERSVDEAIDGLPDIYALRDRLADLASAQDAVLNALNAQLPGQ
;
A
#
# COMPACT_ATOMS: atom_id res chain seq x y z
N MET A 1 -6.80 44.07 58.55
CA MET A 1 -7.05 45.37 57.87
C MET A 1 -7.73 45.04 56.56
N LYS A 2 -9.08 45.06 56.49
CA LYS A 2 -9.96 46.14 55.97
C LYS A 2 -9.54 46.63 54.58
N ARG A 3 -10.33 46.31 53.55
CA ARG A 3 -11.45 47.03 52.92
C ARG A 3 -11.76 46.32 51.58
N ALA A 4 -12.90 45.77 51.27
CA ALA A 4 -14.25 46.31 51.08
C ALA A 4 -14.46 47.06 49.72
N PHE A 5 -15.50 46.57 48.95
CA PHE A 5 -16.41 47.25 48.05
C PHE A 5 -15.84 47.57 46.61
N LEU A 6 -16.51 47.25 45.52
CA LEU A 6 -17.82 47.76 45.10
C LEU A 6 -18.45 46.89 44.02
N LEU A 7 -19.76 46.76 44.11
CA LEU A 7 -20.74 46.30 43.11
C LEU A 7 -20.69 47.17 41.85
N GLY A 8 -20.86 46.53 40.69
CA GLY A 8 -21.18 47.14 39.42
C GLY A 8 -22.13 46.23 38.65
N SER A 9 -23.43 46.40 38.93
CA SER A 9 -24.54 45.79 38.20
C SER A 9 -24.63 46.35 36.78
N LEU A 10 -24.44 45.53 35.75
CA LEU A 10 -24.77 45.93 34.36
C LEU A 10 -25.75 44.94 33.79
N ILE A 11 -26.99 45.35 33.77
CA ILE A 11 -28.12 44.69 33.09
C ILE A 11 -27.91 44.79 31.61
N LEU A 12 -27.59 43.69 30.95
CA LEU A 12 -27.52 43.60 29.50
C LEU A 12 -28.85 43.09 28.98
N VAL A 13 -29.55 43.95 28.25
CA VAL A 13 -30.79 43.71 27.52
C VAL A 13 -30.53 42.69 26.43
N ALA A 14 -31.07 41.48 26.60
CA ALA A 14 -31.09 40.46 25.55
C ALA A 14 -32.25 40.75 24.59
N THR A 15 -31.96 41.26 23.43
CA THR A 15 -32.93 41.37 22.31
C THR A 15 -33.01 39.98 21.63
N PRO A 16 -34.22 39.40 21.50
CA PRO A 16 -34.39 38.18 20.72
C PRO A 16 -34.44 38.50 19.23
N MET A 17 -33.37 38.25 18.52
CA MET A 17 -33.37 38.12 17.05
C MET A 17 -33.66 36.67 16.66
N MET A 18 -34.88 36.20 16.97
CA MET A 18 -35.42 34.95 16.42
C MET A 18 -36.74 35.27 15.73
N SER A 19 -36.65 35.71 14.46
CA SER A 19 -37.83 35.76 13.58
C SER A 19 -37.41 36.04 12.14
N ALA A 20 -36.59 35.20 11.52
CA ALA A 20 -36.30 35.31 10.08
C ALA A 20 -36.44 34.03 9.28
N CYS A 21 -36.99 32.94 9.88
CA CYS A 21 -37.19 31.70 9.15
C CYS A 21 -38.64 31.29 8.90
N ALA A 22 -39.60 32.20 9.11
CA ALA A 22 -41.02 31.87 8.92
C ALA A 22 -41.67 32.44 7.65
N ALA A 23 -40.89 33.04 6.73
CA ALA A 23 -41.42 33.67 5.54
C ALA A 23 -41.18 32.94 4.22
N ALA A 24 -40.84 31.64 4.27
CA ALA A 24 -40.64 30.84 3.05
C ALA A 24 -41.76 29.76 2.85
N GLN A 25 -42.95 30.01 3.34
CA GLN A 25 -44.09 29.06 3.15
C GLN A 25 -45.00 29.41 1.97
N GLY A 26 -44.49 30.06 0.95
CA GLY A 26 -45.30 30.42 -0.21
C GLY A 26 -44.45 30.80 -1.41
N GLY A 27 -43.45 30.03 -1.75
CA GLY A 27 -42.68 30.33 -2.93
C GLY A 27 -42.52 29.11 -3.84
N ASP A 28 -42.50 29.32 -5.14
CA ASP A 28 -42.25 28.34 -6.20
C ASP A 28 -40.86 27.65 -6.11
N GLY A 29 -40.36 27.44 -4.90
CA GLY A 29 -39.14 26.67 -4.68
C GLY A 29 -39.34 25.18 -5.00
N PRO A 30 -38.33 24.46 -5.49
CA PRO A 30 -38.42 23.06 -5.76
C PRO A 30 -38.75 22.31 -4.46
N SER A 31 -39.89 21.58 -4.48
CA SER A 31 -40.33 20.78 -3.34
C SER A 31 -39.29 19.71 -2.99
N LEU A 32 -38.94 19.64 -1.70
CA LEU A 32 -38.11 18.53 -1.15
C LEU A 32 -38.96 17.31 -0.81
N ALA A 33 -40.24 17.31 -1.13
CA ALA A 33 -41.10 16.14 -0.98
C ALA A 33 -40.59 15.00 -1.90
N LYS A 34 -40.60 13.78 -1.40
CA LYS A 34 -40.23 12.60 -2.16
C LYS A 34 -41.05 12.51 -3.44
N ARG A 35 -40.37 12.52 -4.59
CA ARG A 35 -41.05 12.40 -5.89
C ARG A 35 -41.56 10.96 -6.07
N PRO A 36 -42.66 10.74 -6.84
CA PRO A 36 -43.19 9.40 -7.08
C PRO A 36 -42.20 8.42 -7.70
N VAL A 37 -41.13 8.93 -8.34
CA VAL A 37 -40.04 8.14 -8.96
C VAL A 37 -38.91 7.85 -7.99
N GLU A 38 -38.82 8.57 -6.86
CA GLU A 38 -37.77 8.34 -5.86
C GLU A 38 -38.08 7.05 -5.07
N GLY A 39 -37.19 6.08 -5.16
CA GLY A 39 -37.34 4.75 -4.56
C GLY A 39 -37.89 3.69 -5.51
N ARG A 40 -38.09 4.02 -6.80
CA ARG A 40 -38.27 3.01 -7.83
C ARG A 40 -36.88 2.59 -8.31
N PHE A 41 -36.38 1.50 -7.75
CA PHE A 41 -35.13 0.86 -8.15
C PHE A 41 -35.33 -0.32 -9.11
N ASP A 42 -36.49 -0.38 -9.72
CA ASP A 42 -36.91 -1.39 -10.67
C ASP A 42 -36.40 -1.15 -12.10
N VAL A 43 -35.66 -0.06 -12.32
CA VAL A 43 -34.86 0.08 -13.53
C VAL A 43 -33.56 -0.68 -13.31
N ALA A 44 -33.48 -1.89 -13.84
CA ALA A 44 -32.21 -2.60 -13.88
C ALA A 44 -31.16 -1.67 -14.48
N PRO A 45 -30.01 -1.44 -13.80
CA PRO A 45 -28.96 -0.65 -14.41
C PRO A 45 -28.58 -1.28 -15.76
N PRO A 46 -28.33 -0.48 -16.81
CA PRO A 46 -27.89 -1.04 -18.06
C PRO A 46 -26.71 -1.97 -17.82
N PRO A 47 -26.66 -3.14 -18.45
CA PRO A 47 -25.53 -4.04 -18.28
C PRO A 47 -24.24 -3.27 -18.63
N VAL A 48 -23.34 -3.17 -17.65
CA VAL A 48 -22.01 -2.61 -17.91
C VAL A 48 -21.26 -3.62 -18.78
N VAL A 49 -21.24 -3.38 -20.08
CA VAL A 49 -20.42 -4.17 -20.99
C VAL A 49 -18.98 -3.69 -20.83
N VAL A 50 -18.23 -4.36 -19.94
CA VAL A 50 -16.78 -4.15 -19.86
C VAL A 50 -16.17 -4.84 -21.08
N ALA A 51 -15.55 -4.08 -21.97
CA ALA A 51 -14.80 -4.66 -23.07
C ALA A 51 -13.67 -5.55 -22.49
N PRO A 52 -13.41 -6.74 -23.08
CA PRO A 52 -12.28 -7.54 -22.67
C PRO A 52 -10.97 -6.76 -22.89
N PRO A 53 -9.94 -7.00 -22.05
CA PRO A 53 -8.62 -6.39 -22.26
C PRO A 53 -8.10 -6.70 -23.67
N GLY A 54 -7.50 -5.70 -24.31
CA GLY A 54 -6.81 -5.86 -25.58
C GLY A 54 -5.49 -6.63 -25.44
N PRO A 55 -4.80 -6.88 -26.55
CA PRO A 55 -3.51 -7.56 -26.55
C PRO A 55 -2.45 -6.74 -25.78
N LEU A 56 -1.45 -7.45 -25.27
CA LEU A 56 -0.32 -6.83 -24.58
C LEU A 56 0.45 -5.88 -25.54
N PRO A 57 0.55 -4.57 -25.24
CA PRO A 57 1.36 -3.64 -26.05
C PRO A 57 2.83 -4.05 -26.08
N ALA A 58 3.51 -3.87 -27.22
CA ALA A 58 4.86 -4.37 -27.44
C ALA A 58 5.91 -3.72 -26.50
N ASP A 59 5.76 -2.43 -26.19
CA ASP A 59 6.61 -1.72 -25.23
C ASP A 59 6.44 -2.26 -23.82
N LEU A 60 5.20 -2.58 -23.44
CA LEU A 60 4.88 -3.19 -22.17
C LEU A 60 5.45 -4.62 -22.09
N ALA A 61 5.32 -5.41 -23.14
CA ALA A 61 5.91 -6.75 -23.21
C ALA A 61 7.42 -6.71 -22.96
N GLY A 62 8.14 -5.75 -23.56
CA GLY A 62 9.57 -5.55 -23.36
C GLY A 62 9.93 -5.17 -21.91
N ARG A 63 9.10 -4.36 -21.25
CA ARG A 63 9.31 -4.01 -19.83
C ARG A 63 9.11 -5.22 -18.91
N LEU A 64 8.01 -5.97 -19.10
CA LEU A 64 7.71 -7.16 -18.30
C LEU A 64 8.80 -8.22 -18.45
N ALA A 65 9.28 -8.49 -19.68
CA ALA A 65 10.36 -9.44 -19.93
C ALA A 65 11.68 -9.03 -19.22
N ARG A 66 12.00 -7.74 -19.17
CA ARG A 66 13.17 -7.25 -18.43
C ARG A 66 13.04 -7.52 -16.93
N TRP A 67 11.92 -7.16 -16.33
CA TRP A 67 11.69 -7.38 -14.90
C TRP A 67 11.68 -8.87 -14.52
N GLU A 68 11.17 -9.73 -15.39
CA GLU A 68 11.26 -11.18 -15.20
C GLU A 68 12.73 -11.67 -15.23
N SER A 69 13.53 -11.15 -16.16
CA SER A 69 14.98 -11.44 -16.25
C SER A 69 15.75 -10.95 -15.02
N ASP A 70 15.44 -9.73 -14.55
CA ASP A 70 16.07 -9.15 -13.35
C ASP A 70 15.76 -9.99 -12.11
N ALA A 71 14.50 -10.42 -11.96
CA ALA A 71 14.06 -11.28 -10.87
C ALA A 71 14.72 -12.67 -10.93
N ALA A 72 14.85 -13.25 -12.12
CA ALA A 72 15.55 -14.53 -12.31
C ALA A 72 17.03 -14.43 -11.93
N SER A 73 17.70 -13.35 -12.32
CA SER A 73 19.08 -13.08 -11.95
C SER A 73 19.25 -12.89 -10.44
N ALA A 74 18.34 -12.16 -9.79
CA ALA A 74 18.30 -11.99 -8.34
C ALA A 74 18.09 -13.32 -7.62
N GLN A 75 17.23 -14.18 -8.14
CA GLN A 75 17.01 -15.52 -7.57
C GLN A 75 18.26 -16.39 -7.65
N GLN A 76 18.99 -16.35 -8.74
CA GLN A 76 20.26 -17.08 -8.89
C GLN A 76 21.31 -16.57 -7.90
N ALA A 77 21.46 -15.24 -7.77
CA ALA A 77 22.39 -14.62 -6.83
C ALA A 77 22.01 -14.97 -5.37
N PHE A 78 20.74 -14.89 -5.02
CA PHE A 78 20.23 -15.28 -3.70
C PHE A 78 20.51 -16.76 -3.40
N ALA A 79 20.26 -17.64 -4.34
CA ALA A 79 20.50 -19.09 -4.18
C ALA A 79 22.00 -19.41 -4.01
N ALA A 80 22.88 -18.71 -4.72
CA ALA A 80 24.32 -18.87 -4.60
C ALA A 80 24.85 -18.47 -3.21
N GLU A 81 24.34 -17.37 -2.63
CA GLU A 81 24.76 -16.86 -1.32
C GLU A 81 24.13 -17.63 -0.13
N ARG A 82 22.96 -18.24 -0.32
CA ARG A 82 22.14 -18.80 0.77
C ARG A 82 22.88 -19.82 1.63
N ASN A 83 23.58 -20.79 1.02
CA ASN A 83 24.24 -21.88 1.75
C ASN A 83 25.43 -21.37 2.57
N SER A 84 26.21 -20.46 2.01
CA SER A 84 27.31 -19.80 2.72
C SER A 84 26.81 -19.00 3.90
N THR A 85 25.76 -18.21 3.70
CA THR A 85 25.10 -17.42 4.77
C THR A 85 24.58 -18.33 5.87
N ALA A 86 23.90 -19.41 5.54
CA ALA A 86 23.38 -20.36 6.52
C ALA A 86 24.51 -21.00 7.38
N SER A 87 25.64 -21.34 6.75
CA SER A 87 26.81 -21.87 7.47
C SER A 87 27.41 -20.86 8.44
N GLN A 88 27.51 -19.58 8.04
CA GLN A 88 28.04 -18.50 8.88
C GLN A 88 27.09 -18.20 10.06
N VAL A 89 25.77 -18.21 9.82
CA VAL A 89 24.75 -18.03 10.86
C VAL A 89 24.81 -19.19 11.86
N ALA A 90 24.90 -20.44 11.39
CA ALA A 90 25.02 -21.61 12.26
C ALA A 90 26.31 -21.56 13.11
N ALA A 91 27.43 -21.11 12.55
CA ALA A 91 28.68 -20.93 13.29
C ALA A 91 28.61 -19.82 14.36
N ALA A 92 27.68 -18.89 14.23
CA ALA A 92 27.42 -17.82 15.19
C ALA A 92 26.33 -18.17 16.21
N ALA A 93 25.72 -19.36 16.16
CA ALA A 93 24.71 -19.79 17.11
C ALA A 93 25.23 -19.72 18.55
N GLY A 94 24.52 -19.00 19.43
CA GLY A 94 24.94 -18.79 20.83
C GLY A 94 26.12 -17.83 21.02
N ALA A 95 26.68 -17.25 19.97
CA ALA A 95 27.73 -16.23 20.11
C ALA A 95 27.17 -14.95 20.76
N PRO A 96 27.94 -14.28 21.63
CA PRO A 96 27.51 -12.99 22.19
C PRO A 96 27.25 -11.96 21.08
N VAL A 97 26.25 -11.10 21.27
CA VAL A 97 26.01 -9.96 20.40
C VAL A 97 27.29 -9.13 20.26
N ALA A 98 27.55 -8.62 19.05
CA ALA A 98 28.75 -7.87 18.68
C ALA A 98 30.08 -8.66 18.74
N SER A 99 30.06 -9.97 19.01
CA SER A 99 31.27 -10.79 18.80
C SER A 99 31.62 -10.90 17.32
N GLU A 100 32.86 -11.24 17.02
CA GLU A 100 33.33 -11.39 15.64
C GLU A 100 32.44 -12.33 14.81
N ARG A 101 32.11 -13.52 15.35
CA ARG A 101 31.22 -14.50 14.69
C ARG A 101 29.84 -13.94 14.43
N TRP A 102 29.26 -13.22 15.39
CA TRP A 102 27.97 -12.55 15.25
C TRP A 102 28.01 -11.51 14.13
N VAL A 103 29.06 -10.66 14.10
CA VAL A 103 29.25 -9.63 13.04
C VAL A 103 29.38 -10.26 11.67
N VAL A 104 30.17 -11.35 11.53
CA VAL A 104 30.34 -12.07 10.26
C VAL A 104 29.01 -12.64 9.76
N ALA A 105 28.20 -13.21 10.65
CA ALA A 105 26.87 -13.71 10.31
C ALA A 105 25.92 -12.59 9.87
N GLN A 106 25.90 -11.45 10.56
CA GLN A 106 25.11 -10.29 10.18
C GLN A 106 25.51 -9.72 8.81
N GLN A 107 26.81 -9.67 8.53
CA GLN A 107 27.30 -9.27 7.20
C GLN A 107 26.87 -10.25 6.10
N ALA A 108 26.84 -11.55 6.41
CA ALA A 108 26.39 -12.56 5.46
C ALA A 108 24.88 -12.40 5.15
N ILE A 109 24.06 -12.19 6.17
CA ILE A 109 22.62 -11.90 5.97
C ILE A 109 22.44 -10.61 5.17
N SER A 110 23.24 -9.58 5.43
CA SER A 110 23.17 -8.32 4.68
C SER A 110 23.52 -8.51 3.20
N ARG A 111 24.54 -9.34 2.88
CA ARG A 111 24.85 -9.69 1.48
C ARG A 111 23.73 -10.47 0.81
N LEU A 112 23.15 -11.44 1.53
CA LEU A 112 22.01 -12.22 1.04
C LEU A 112 20.80 -11.32 0.78
N THR A 113 20.56 -10.35 1.66
CA THR A 113 19.50 -9.33 1.46
C THR A 113 19.79 -8.46 0.23
N ALA A 114 21.04 -8.03 0.03
CA ALA A 114 21.42 -7.24 -1.13
C ALA A 114 21.26 -8.00 -2.45
N ALA A 115 21.50 -9.32 -2.45
CA ALA A 115 21.36 -10.16 -3.65
C ALA A 115 19.92 -10.16 -4.24
N ARG A 116 18.91 -9.86 -3.43
CA ARG A 116 17.49 -9.79 -3.89
C ARG A 116 17.06 -8.43 -4.42
N ALA A 117 17.93 -7.41 -4.36
CA ALA A 117 17.55 -6.04 -4.74
C ALA A 117 16.94 -5.92 -6.15
N PRO A 118 17.43 -6.62 -7.21
CA PRO A 118 16.78 -6.55 -8.52
C PRO A 118 15.34 -7.10 -8.53
N LEU A 119 15.04 -8.14 -7.74
CA LEU A 119 13.68 -8.68 -7.59
C LEU A 119 12.75 -7.65 -6.93
N THR A 120 13.17 -7.05 -5.81
CA THR A 120 12.37 -6.06 -5.11
C THR A 120 12.19 -4.78 -5.93
N GLY A 121 13.19 -4.39 -6.71
CA GLY A 121 13.12 -3.30 -7.68
C GLY A 121 12.10 -3.57 -8.78
N ALA A 122 12.15 -4.75 -9.39
CA ALA A 122 11.20 -5.17 -10.43
C ALA A 122 9.75 -5.18 -9.89
N LEU A 123 9.55 -5.68 -8.66
CA LEU A 123 8.22 -5.70 -8.03
C LEU A 123 7.69 -4.27 -7.78
N ALA A 124 8.54 -3.37 -7.29
CA ALA A 124 8.18 -1.96 -7.08
C ALA A 124 7.84 -1.25 -8.40
N ASP A 125 8.55 -1.56 -9.48
CA ASP A 125 8.29 -0.99 -10.80
C ASP A 125 6.97 -1.52 -11.41
N ILE A 126 6.64 -2.80 -11.19
CA ILE A 126 5.35 -3.37 -11.61
C ILE A 126 4.20 -2.73 -10.82
N ASP A 127 4.34 -2.57 -9.51
CA ASP A 127 3.32 -1.91 -8.69
C ASP A 127 3.10 -0.46 -9.14
N ARG A 128 4.16 0.27 -9.47
CA ARG A 128 4.05 1.63 -10.02
C ARG A 128 3.33 1.63 -11.37
N LEU A 129 3.70 0.72 -12.28
CA LEU A 129 3.04 0.58 -13.57
C LEU A 129 1.54 0.28 -13.41
N TYR A 130 1.20 -0.60 -12.47
CA TYR A 130 -0.20 -0.92 -12.17
C TYR A 130 -1.00 0.32 -11.75
N VAL A 131 -0.44 1.15 -10.87
CA VAL A 131 -1.08 2.40 -10.42
C VAL A 131 -1.23 3.38 -11.60
N GLU A 132 -0.18 3.57 -12.41
CA GLU A 132 -0.22 4.43 -13.59
C GLU A 132 -1.35 4.01 -14.54
N ARG A 133 -1.43 2.73 -14.89
CA ARG A 133 -2.47 2.21 -15.78
C ARG A 133 -3.88 2.27 -15.18
N SER A 134 -4.01 2.13 -13.86
CA SER A 134 -5.30 2.28 -13.18
C SER A 134 -5.80 3.72 -13.23
N VAL A 135 -4.92 4.71 -13.11
CA VAL A 135 -5.26 6.13 -13.25
C VAL A 135 -5.68 6.47 -14.68
N ASP A 136 -5.02 5.88 -15.67
CA ASP A 136 -5.29 6.08 -17.09
C ASP A 136 -6.46 5.23 -17.61
N GLU A 137 -7.10 4.42 -16.77
CA GLU A 137 -8.14 3.45 -17.13
C GLU A 137 -7.70 2.49 -18.26
N ALA A 138 -6.39 2.25 -18.37
CA ALA A 138 -5.79 1.44 -19.43
C ALA A 138 -5.80 -0.05 -19.08
N ILE A 139 -6.74 -0.81 -19.66
CA ILE A 139 -6.96 -2.22 -19.32
C ILE A 139 -6.11 -3.20 -20.12
N ASP A 140 -5.53 -2.79 -21.26
CA ASP A 140 -4.73 -3.66 -22.10
C ASP A 140 -3.47 -4.15 -21.39
N GLY A 141 -3.22 -5.46 -21.44
CA GLY A 141 -2.08 -6.09 -20.76
C GLY A 141 -2.18 -6.20 -19.22
N LEU A 142 -3.28 -5.79 -18.59
CA LEU A 142 -3.46 -5.97 -17.14
C LEU A 142 -3.32 -7.44 -16.69
N PRO A 143 -3.87 -8.44 -17.38
CA PRO A 143 -3.68 -9.83 -16.98
C PRO A 143 -2.21 -10.25 -16.91
N ASP A 144 -1.38 -9.79 -17.86
CA ASP A 144 0.06 -10.09 -17.90
C ASP A 144 0.81 -9.40 -16.77
N ILE A 145 0.45 -8.15 -16.45
CA ILE A 145 0.99 -7.40 -15.30
C ILE A 145 0.69 -8.14 -13.99
N TYR A 146 -0.56 -8.54 -13.78
CA TYR A 146 -0.94 -9.28 -12.58
C TYR A 146 -0.20 -10.60 -12.47
N ALA A 147 -0.17 -11.38 -13.57
CA ALA A 147 0.48 -12.68 -13.56
C ALA A 147 1.98 -12.58 -13.25
N LEU A 148 2.68 -11.58 -13.78
CA LEU A 148 4.09 -11.36 -13.44
C LEU A 148 4.23 -10.88 -11.99
N ARG A 149 3.44 -9.88 -11.57
CA ARG A 149 3.45 -9.34 -10.21
C ARG A 149 3.29 -10.45 -9.16
N ASP A 150 2.30 -11.32 -9.34
CA ASP A 150 2.01 -12.42 -8.39
C ASP A 150 3.20 -13.38 -8.32
N ARG A 151 3.79 -13.80 -9.46
CA ARG A 151 4.99 -14.65 -9.46
C ARG A 151 6.17 -14.01 -8.72
N LEU A 152 6.42 -12.71 -8.94
CA LEU A 152 7.51 -12.01 -8.26
C LEU A 152 7.23 -11.79 -6.77
N ALA A 153 5.98 -11.56 -6.38
CA ALA A 153 5.57 -11.46 -4.97
C ALA A 153 5.75 -12.79 -4.23
N ASP A 154 5.36 -13.91 -4.84
CA ASP A 154 5.57 -15.25 -4.28
C ASP A 154 7.06 -15.53 -4.08
N LEU A 155 7.89 -15.19 -5.07
CA LEU A 155 9.34 -15.34 -4.98
C LEU A 155 9.94 -14.48 -3.85
N ALA A 156 9.51 -13.21 -3.75
CA ALA A 156 9.94 -12.31 -2.69
C ALA A 156 9.55 -12.84 -1.31
N SER A 157 8.33 -13.33 -1.16
CA SER A 157 7.82 -13.93 0.07
C SER A 157 8.64 -15.17 0.50
N ALA A 158 8.99 -16.04 -0.47
CA ALA A 158 9.84 -17.21 -0.19
C ALA A 158 11.24 -16.80 0.28
N GLN A 159 11.83 -15.75 -0.30
CA GLN A 159 13.13 -15.21 0.14
C GLN A 159 13.04 -14.56 1.52
N ASP A 160 11.93 -13.84 1.82
CA ASP A 160 11.68 -13.25 3.15
C ASP A 160 11.60 -14.35 4.22
N ALA A 161 10.94 -15.45 3.95
CA ALA A 161 10.87 -16.58 4.87
C ALA A 161 12.27 -17.15 5.21
N VAL A 162 13.16 -17.23 4.20
CA VAL A 162 14.55 -17.66 4.42
C VAL A 162 15.32 -16.64 5.28
N LEU A 163 15.23 -15.36 4.97
CA LEU A 163 15.91 -14.31 5.73
C LEU A 163 15.41 -14.26 7.18
N ASN A 164 14.11 -14.34 7.39
CA ASN A 164 13.51 -14.38 8.73
C ASN A 164 14.00 -15.60 9.54
N ALA A 165 14.07 -16.77 8.91
CA ALA A 165 14.58 -17.97 9.55
C ALA A 165 16.07 -17.89 9.93
N LEU A 166 16.89 -17.22 9.12
CA LEU A 166 18.30 -16.98 9.41
C LEU A 166 18.47 -15.95 10.53
N ASN A 167 17.74 -14.84 10.47
CA ASN A 167 17.77 -13.81 11.51
C ASN A 167 17.35 -14.38 12.88
N ALA A 168 16.31 -15.20 12.93
CA ALA A 168 15.81 -15.81 14.17
C ALA A 168 16.84 -16.73 14.88
N GLN A 169 17.92 -17.14 14.20
CA GLN A 169 19.00 -17.94 14.79
C GLN A 169 20.05 -17.11 15.52
N LEU A 170 20.05 -15.77 15.31
CA LEU A 170 21.01 -14.89 15.93
C LEU A 170 20.41 -14.19 17.16
N PRO A 171 21.17 -14.06 18.28
CA PRO A 171 20.67 -13.34 19.45
C PRO A 171 20.55 -11.84 19.16
N GLY A 172 19.57 -11.22 19.82
CA GLY A 172 19.38 -9.75 19.73
C GLY A 172 18.62 -9.26 18.50
N GLN A 173 17.85 -10.12 17.84
CA GLN A 173 16.95 -9.75 16.74
C GLN A 173 15.52 -9.49 17.24
#